data_c6d06cec601acfbef577925d42ac1fb9
#
_entry.id   c6d06cec601acfbef577925d42ac1fb9
#
_cell.length_a   1.000
_cell.length_b   1.000
_cell.length_c   1.000
_cell.angle_alpha   90.00
_cell.angle_beta   90.00
_cell.angle_gamma   90.00
#
_symmetry.space_group_name_H-M   'P 1'
#
loop_
_entity.id
_entity.type
_entity.pdbx_description
1 polymer ?
#
loop_
_entity_poly.entity_id
_entity_poly.type
_entity_poly.pdbx_seq_one_letter_code
_entity_poly.pdbx_strand_id
1 'polypeptide(L)'
;MDELWRALRGAPGLVDHADALTRLNRSQGVASLMATHSLRDLQALPGAHDVAKAMGFIDRSAIVVLSGLPRRELSLVSEVVALSEAEKDLVAGWASADSWRAGARHPGRGRYLIKTGHRPGLPVSMHLTPIERDLYNTDGPSLAAGTA
;
A
#
# COMPACT_ATOMS: atom_id res chain seq x y z
N MET A 1 1.18 3.87 -10.45
CA MET A 1 2.38 4.60 -9.94
C MET A 1 2.80 3.89 -8.68
N ASP A 2 3.90 3.20 -8.73
CA ASP A 2 4.52 2.52 -7.59
C ASP A 2 5.50 3.47 -6.88
N GLU A 3 5.72 3.26 -5.58
CA GLU A 3 6.53 4.18 -4.74
C GLU A 3 6.13 5.65 -4.90
N LEU A 4 4.85 5.95 -4.70
CA LEU A 4 4.28 7.29 -4.89
C LEU A 4 5.13 8.40 -4.24
N TRP A 5 5.60 8.19 -3.01
CA TRP A 5 6.41 9.17 -2.27
C TRP A 5 7.69 9.56 -3.00
N ARG A 6 8.35 8.57 -3.65
CA ARG A 6 9.59 8.79 -4.39
C ARG A 6 9.35 9.63 -5.64
N ALA A 7 8.25 9.35 -6.34
CA ALA A 7 7.83 10.15 -7.48
C ALA A 7 7.52 11.60 -7.07
N LEU A 8 6.80 11.81 -5.96
CA LEU A 8 6.43 13.15 -5.49
C LEU A 8 7.63 13.99 -5.01
N ARG A 9 8.71 13.35 -4.55
CA ARG A 9 9.97 14.04 -4.16
C ARG A 9 10.90 14.32 -5.33
N GLY A 10 10.66 13.74 -6.50
CA GLY A 10 11.58 13.78 -7.63
C GLY A 10 11.80 15.16 -8.23
N ALA A 11 10.80 16.05 -8.17
CA ALA A 11 10.94 17.44 -8.62
C ALA A 11 9.88 18.35 -7.94
N PRO A 12 10.18 19.64 -7.75
CA PRO A 12 9.22 20.64 -7.31
C PRO A 12 7.99 20.65 -8.24
N GLY A 13 6.79 20.73 -7.66
CA GLY A 13 5.54 20.80 -8.42
C GLY A 13 4.97 19.45 -8.86
N LEU A 14 5.66 18.32 -8.67
CA LEU A 14 5.10 17.00 -9.02
C LEU A 14 3.86 16.65 -8.19
N VAL A 15 3.79 17.10 -6.94
CA VAL A 15 2.61 16.93 -6.10
C VAL A 15 1.41 17.65 -6.72
N ASP A 16 1.61 18.89 -7.20
CA ASP A 16 0.55 19.68 -7.87
C ASP A 16 0.11 19.03 -9.16
N HIS A 17 1.06 18.54 -9.94
CA HIS A 17 0.77 17.87 -11.19
C HIS A 17 -0.03 16.57 -10.97
N ALA A 18 0.38 15.76 -10.00
CA ALA A 18 -0.34 14.53 -9.62
C ALA A 18 -1.76 14.86 -9.10
N ASP A 19 -1.92 15.92 -8.29
CA ASP A 19 -3.23 16.35 -7.82
C ASP A 19 -4.14 16.76 -8.98
N ALA A 20 -3.63 17.56 -9.92
CA ALA A 20 -4.38 17.97 -11.11
C ALA A 20 -4.80 16.75 -11.95
N LEU A 21 -3.89 15.82 -12.21
CA LEU A 21 -4.20 14.60 -12.97
C LEU A 21 -5.27 13.75 -12.29
N THR A 22 -5.21 13.55 -10.98
CA THR A 22 -6.22 12.75 -10.28
C THR A 22 -7.61 13.36 -10.30
N ARG A 23 -7.70 14.69 -10.36
CA ARG A 23 -8.99 15.41 -10.49
C ARG A 23 -9.57 15.29 -11.89
N LEU A 24 -8.73 15.35 -12.92
CA LEU A 24 -9.14 15.31 -14.32
C LEU A 24 -9.44 13.89 -14.81
N ASN A 25 -8.74 12.90 -14.32
CA ASN A 25 -8.82 11.51 -14.77
C ASN A 25 -10.24 10.95 -14.71
N ARG A 26 -11.00 11.30 -13.67
CA ARG A 26 -12.38 10.83 -13.50
C ARG A 26 -13.30 11.25 -14.66
N SER A 27 -13.18 12.47 -15.16
CA SER A 27 -13.99 12.96 -16.28
C SER A 27 -13.58 12.34 -17.61
N GLN A 28 -12.37 11.80 -17.69
CA GLN A 28 -11.81 11.17 -18.89
C GLN A 28 -11.91 9.63 -18.87
N GLY A 29 -12.56 9.05 -17.84
CA GLY A 29 -12.67 7.60 -17.71
C GLY A 29 -11.33 6.90 -17.35
N VAL A 30 -10.36 7.65 -16.82
CA VAL A 30 -9.04 7.12 -16.43
C VAL A 30 -9.03 6.80 -14.95
N ALA A 31 -8.64 5.58 -14.59
CA ALA A 31 -8.37 5.17 -13.22
C ALA A 31 -6.89 5.32 -12.89
N SER A 32 -6.59 5.89 -11.72
CA SER A 32 -5.22 6.00 -11.21
C SER A 32 -5.00 5.01 -10.09
N LEU A 33 -3.96 4.19 -10.20
CA LEU A 33 -3.49 3.29 -9.14
C LEU A 33 -2.20 3.86 -8.56
N MET A 34 -2.17 4.06 -7.25
CA MET A 34 -1.03 4.56 -6.51
C MET A 34 -0.67 3.57 -5.42
N ALA A 35 0.62 3.26 -5.27
CA ALA A 35 1.13 2.39 -4.21
C ALA A 35 2.19 3.13 -3.39
N THR A 36 2.20 2.90 -2.09
CA THR A 36 3.21 3.40 -1.15
C THR A 36 3.42 2.40 -0.04
N HIS A 37 4.62 2.37 0.53
CA HIS A 37 4.95 1.47 1.63
C HIS A 37 4.53 2.04 2.99
N SER A 38 4.48 3.36 3.12
CA SER A 38 4.20 4.03 4.38
C SER A 38 3.55 5.40 4.14
N LEU A 39 2.60 5.78 4.98
CA LEU A 39 2.07 7.14 5.01
C LEU A 39 3.07 8.15 5.57
N ARG A 40 4.01 7.71 6.40
CA ARG A 40 5.08 8.57 6.92
C ARG A 40 5.95 9.14 5.81
N ASP A 41 6.15 8.37 4.74
CA ASP A 41 6.92 8.85 3.59
C ASP A 41 6.21 10.03 2.89
N LEU A 42 4.88 10.03 2.87
CA LEU A 42 4.09 11.16 2.38
C LEU A 42 4.14 12.36 3.33
N GLN A 43 4.15 12.11 4.65
CA GLN A 43 4.30 13.15 5.66
C GLN A 43 5.71 13.78 5.69
N ALA A 44 6.71 13.09 5.15
CA ALA A 44 8.09 13.56 5.05
C ALA A 44 8.36 14.41 3.79
N LEU A 45 7.34 14.81 3.06
CA LEU A 45 7.47 15.77 1.96
C LEU A 45 7.90 17.16 2.50
N PRO A 46 8.70 17.94 1.74
CA PRO A 46 9.35 19.12 2.26
C PRO A 46 8.43 20.30 2.59
N GLY A 47 7.19 20.30 2.11
CA GLY A 47 6.22 21.37 2.34
C GLY A 47 4.94 20.89 3.00
N ALA A 48 4.43 21.62 4.00
CA ALA A 48 3.14 21.28 4.63
C ALA A 48 1.99 21.23 3.61
N HIS A 49 2.05 22.07 2.58
CA HIS A 49 1.09 22.07 1.47
C HIS A 49 1.16 20.79 0.65
N ASP A 50 2.37 20.29 0.36
CA ASP A 50 2.59 19.06 -0.38
C ASP A 50 2.13 17.85 0.44
N VAL A 51 2.41 17.84 1.75
CA VAL A 51 1.90 16.83 2.67
C VAL A 51 0.38 16.79 2.65
N ALA A 52 -0.29 17.93 2.80
CA ALA A 52 -1.75 18.01 2.79
C ALA A 52 -2.35 17.49 1.46
N LYS A 53 -1.75 17.82 0.32
CA LYS A 53 -2.17 17.30 -0.99
C LYS A 53 -1.96 15.80 -1.12
N ALA A 54 -0.80 15.29 -0.68
CA ALA A 54 -0.48 13.87 -0.74
C ALA A 54 -1.43 13.03 0.14
N MET A 55 -1.74 13.50 1.34
CA MET A 55 -2.76 12.87 2.21
C MET A 55 -4.15 12.92 1.55
N GLY A 56 -4.47 13.99 0.85
CA GLY A 56 -5.70 14.12 0.09
C GLY A 56 -5.86 13.11 -1.05
N PHE A 57 -4.78 12.49 -1.57
CA PHE A 57 -4.91 11.40 -2.55
C PHE A 57 -5.57 10.18 -1.92
N ILE A 58 -5.26 9.88 -0.67
CA ILE A 58 -5.81 8.73 0.04
C ILE A 58 -7.27 9.02 0.40
N ASP A 59 -7.54 10.18 0.97
CA ASP A 59 -8.89 10.61 1.36
C ASP A 59 -9.87 10.56 0.17
N ARG A 60 -9.42 10.95 -1.03
CA ARG A 60 -10.23 10.94 -2.26
C ARG A 60 -10.24 9.61 -2.99
N SER A 61 -9.49 8.61 -2.53
CA SER A 61 -9.46 7.30 -3.16
C SER A 61 -10.78 6.57 -2.95
N ALA A 62 -11.42 6.16 -4.04
CA ALA A 62 -12.65 5.39 -3.99
C ALA A 62 -12.42 3.99 -3.36
N ILE A 63 -11.23 3.44 -3.56
CA ILE A 63 -10.81 2.13 -3.07
C ILE A 63 -9.43 2.28 -2.44
N VAL A 64 -9.28 1.79 -1.22
CA VAL A 64 -8.00 1.66 -0.52
C VAL A 64 -7.74 0.19 -0.26
N VAL A 65 -6.55 -0.29 -0.65
CA VAL A 65 -6.11 -1.66 -0.43
C VAL A 65 -4.97 -1.65 0.58
N LEU A 66 -5.19 -2.29 1.73
CA LEU A 66 -4.20 -2.39 2.80
C LEU A 66 -3.61 -3.79 2.81
N SER A 67 -2.31 -3.90 2.71
CA SER A 67 -1.53 -5.11 3.01
C SER A 67 -1.13 -5.11 4.50
N GLY A 68 -0.31 -6.06 4.94
CA GLY A 68 0.19 -6.10 6.31
C GLY A 68 0.91 -4.81 6.72
N LEU A 69 0.38 -4.11 7.72
CA LEU A 69 0.92 -2.86 8.26
C LEU A 69 1.06 -2.95 9.78
N PRO A 70 2.17 -2.47 10.36
CA PRO A 70 2.29 -2.42 11.81
C PRO A 70 1.30 -1.44 12.43
N ARG A 71 0.89 -1.67 13.68
CA ARG A 71 -0.12 -0.84 14.37
C ARG A 71 0.20 0.66 14.34
N ARG A 72 1.46 1.04 14.43
CA ARG A 72 1.88 2.45 14.35
C ARG A 72 1.53 3.12 13.01
N GLU A 73 1.58 2.37 11.91
CA GLU A 73 1.16 2.86 10.60
C GLU A 73 -0.37 2.90 10.49
N LEU A 74 -1.05 1.89 11.05
CA LEU A 74 -2.51 1.83 11.07
C LEU A 74 -3.14 2.99 11.82
N SER A 75 -2.46 3.53 12.84
CA SER A 75 -2.92 4.74 13.53
C SER A 75 -2.98 5.93 12.57
N LEU A 76 -1.95 6.13 11.75
CA LEU A 76 -1.91 7.19 10.73
C LEU A 76 -2.93 6.94 9.61
N VAL A 77 -3.04 5.68 9.15
CA VAL A 77 -4.05 5.31 8.13
C VAL A 77 -5.45 5.63 8.64
N SER A 78 -5.72 5.43 9.92
CA SER A 78 -7.04 5.66 10.53
C SER A 78 -7.45 7.13 10.59
N GLU A 79 -6.53 8.06 10.39
CA GLU A 79 -6.84 9.51 10.29
C GLU A 79 -7.57 9.84 8.97
N VAL A 80 -7.37 9.02 7.92
CA VAL A 80 -7.94 9.24 6.59
C VAL A 80 -8.82 8.09 6.09
N VAL A 81 -8.66 6.89 6.63
CA VAL A 81 -9.44 5.70 6.25
C VAL A 81 -10.14 5.15 7.48
N ALA A 82 -11.46 5.09 7.47
CA ALA A 82 -12.23 4.55 8.59
C ALA A 82 -11.92 3.06 8.81
N LEU A 83 -11.17 2.74 9.86
CA LEU A 83 -10.83 1.38 10.27
C LEU A 83 -11.39 1.07 11.66
N SER A 84 -12.08 -0.06 11.78
CA SER A 84 -12.46 -0.62 13.09
C SER A 84 -11.25 -1.25 13.78
N GLU A 85 -11.31 -1.46 15.09
CA GLU A 85 -10.23 -2.15 15.83
C GLU A 85 -10.02 -3.58 15.33
N ALA A 86 -11.09 -4.29 14.97
CA ALA A 86 -10.98 -5.62 14.38
C ALA A 86 -10.23 -5.63 13.04
N GLU A 87 -10.44 -4.62 12.18
CA GLU A 87 -9.71 -4.45 10.93
C GLU A 87 -8.23 -4.11 11.16
N LYS A 88 -7.96 -3.26 12.16
CA LYS A 88 -6.57 -2.93 12.56
C LYS A 88 -5.84 -4.18 13.08
N ASP A 89 -6.51 -4.98 13.92
CA ASP A 89 -5.94 -6.24 14.44
C ASP A 89 -5.64 -7.21 13.32
N LEU A 90 -6.56 -7.35 12.37
CA LEU A 90 -6.41 -8.23 11.22
C LEU A 90 -5.21 -7.83 10.36
N VAL A 91 -5.11 -6.56 9.98
CA VAL A 91 -4.02 -6.04 9.13
C VAL A 91 -2.68 -6.06 9.88
N ALA A 92 -2.66 -5.76 11.18
CA ALA A 92 -1.47 -5.85 12.01
C ALA A 92 -0.96 -7.29 12.14
N GLY A 93 -1.86 -8.27 12.24
CA GLY A 93 -1.52 -9.70 12.27
C GLY A 93 -0.85 -10.18 10.98
N TRP A 94 -1.08 -9.51 9.86
CA TRP A 94 -0.40 -9.80 8.59
C TRP A 94 1.00 -9.19 8.51
N ALA A 95 1.32 -8.22 9.34
CA ALA A 95 2.63 -7.54 9.40
C ALA A 95 3.60 -8.16 10.41
N SER A 96 3.31 -9.35 10.94
CA SER A 96 4.07 -9.97 12.02
C SER A 96 5.55 -10.18 11.66
N ALA A 97 6.44 -9.80 12.58
CA ALA A 97 7.89 -9.86 12.42
C ALA A 97 8.45 -11.30 12.31
N ASP A 98 7.72 -12.30 12.79
CA ASP A 98 8.14 -13.71 12.72
C ASP A 98 8.28 -14.24 11.28
N SER A 99 7.78 -13.49 10.32
CA SER A 99 7.83 -13.81 8.90
C SER A 99 9.17 -13.55 8.23
N TRP A 100 10.10 -12.85 8.88
CA TRP A 100 11.41 -12.50 8.33
C TRP A 100 12.46 -13.63 8.47
N ARG A 101 12.10 -14.76 9.04
CA ARG A 101 12.98 -15.92 9.08
C ARG A 101 13.08 -16.56 7.70
N ALA A 102 14.31 -16.87 7.27
CA ALA A 102 14.52 -17.58 6.02
C ALA A 102 13.70 -18.88 5.99
N GLY A 103 12.88 -19.07 4.95
CA GLY A 103 12.00 -20.22 4.81
C GLY A 103 10.65 -20.13 5.55
N ALA A 104 10.40 -19.10 6.36
CA ALA A 104 9.10 -18.90 6.97
C ALA A 104 8.10 -18.29 5.98
N ARG A 105 6.88 -18.84 5.96
CA ARG A 105 5.81 -18.29 5.13
C ARG A 105 5.30 -16.99 5.77
N HIS A 106 5.44 -15.86 5.06
CA HIS A 106 4.94 -14.57 5.54
C HIS A 106 3.41 -14.63 5.73
N PRO A 107 2.88 -14.34 6.95
CA PRO A 107 1.45 -14.51 7.24
C PRO A 107 0.56 -13.59 6.42
N GLY A 108 1.07 -12.44 6.00
CA GLY A 108 0.36 -11.46 5.16
C GLY A 108 0.54 -11.64 3.65
N ARG A 109 1.32 -12.63 3.20
CA ARG A 109 1.56 -12.79 1.77
C ARG A 109 0.27 -13.10 1.02
N GLY A 110 -0.08 -12.24 0.06
CA GLY A 110 -1.30 -12.34 -0.72
C GLY A 110 -2.57 -12.01 0.06
N ARG A 111 -2.47 -11.42 1.27
CA ARG A 111 -3.62 -10.97 2.06
C ARG A 111 -3.77 -9.47 2.00
N TYR A 112 -4.99 -9.03 1.79
CA TYR A 112 -5.34 -7.61 1.64
C TYR A 112 -6.68 -7.32 2.29
N LEU A 113 -6.83 -6.11 2.83
CA LEU A 113 -8.11 -5.54 3.23
C LEU A 113 -8.50 -4.49 2.20
N ILE A 114 -9.63 -4.69 1.53
CA ILE A 114 -10.15 -3.73 0.56
C ILE A 114 -11.21 -2.86 1.24
N LYS A 115 -10.98 -1.56 1.28
CA LYS A 115 -11.88 -0.55 1.84
C LYS A 115 -12.52 0.27 0.72
N THR A 116 -13.82 0.50 0.84
CA THR A 116 -14.58 1.39 -0.05
C THR A 116 -15.38 2.36 0.82
N GLY A 117 -14.90 3.60 0.92
CA GLY A 117 -15.48 4.61 1.81
C GLY A 117 -15.52 4.15 3.27
N HIS A 118 -16.63 4.39 3.96
CA HIS A 118 -16.81 4.07 5.38
C HIS A 118 -17.36 2.66 5.64
N ARG A 119 -17.53 1.83 4.60
CA ARG A 119 -18.06 0.48 4.76
C ARG A 119 -17.04 -0.45 5.44
N PRO A 120 -17.52 -1.52 6.11
CA PRO A 120 -16.64 -2.58 6.56
C PRO A 120 -15.75 -3.07 5.42
N GLY A 121 -14.46 -3.28 5.72
CA GLY A 121 -13.49 -3.75 4.74
C GLY A 121 -13.73 -5.22 4.37
N LEU A 122 -13.41 -5.56 3.15
CA LEU A 122 -13.44 -6.93 2.65
C LEU A 122 -12.05 -7.54 2.77
N PRO A 123 -11.80 -8.50 3.67
CA PRO A 123 -10.55 -9.24 3.69
C PRO A 123 -10.51 -10.22 2.51
N VAL A 124 -9.42 -10.17 1.76
CA VAL A 124 -9.20 -11.06 0.61
C VAL A 124 -7.87 -11.79 0.73
N SER A 125 -7.82 -13.00 0.18
CA SER A 125 -6.62 -13.80 0.07
C SER A 125 -6.42 -14.19 -1.39
N MET A 126 -5.28 -13.80 -1.96
CA MET A 126 -4.91 -14.13 -3.33
C MET A 126 -4.30 -15.54 -3.37
N HIS A 127 -4.79 -16.35 -4.28
CA HIS A 127 -4.25 -17.68 -4.55
C HIS A 127 -3.55 -17.65 -5.92
N LEU A 128 -2.23 -17.83 -5.89
CA LEU A 128 -1.44 -17.97 -7.11
C LEU A 128 -1.34 -19.46 -7.49
N THR A 129 -1.50 -19.75 -8.77
CA THR A 129 -1.16 -21.06 -9.34
C THR A 129 0.35 -21.31 -9.22
N PRO A 130 0.84 -22.54 -9.34
CA PRO A 130 2.29 -22.80 -9.36
C PRO A 130 3.04 -21.97 -10.39
N ILE A 131 2.52 -21.85 -11.59
CA ILE A 131 3.12 -21.06 -12.68
C ILE A 131 3.20 -19.57 -12.32
N GLU A 132 2.14 -19.01 -11.75
CA GLU A 132 2.14 -17.61 -11.31
C GLU A 132 3.10 -17.36 -10.17
N ARG A 133 3.27 -18.31 -9.24
CA ARG A 133 4.27 -18.21 -8.16
C ARG A 133 5.69 -18.13 -8.70
N ASP A 134 6.02 -18.93 -9.72
CA ASP A 134 7.33 -18.91 -10.34
C ASP A 134 7.55 -17.61 -11.11
N LEU A 135 6.53 -17.15 -11.85
CA LEU A 135 6.58 -15.94 -12.65
C LEU A 135 6.69 -14.66 -11.81
N TYR A 136 5.94 -14.60 -10.70
CA TYR A 136 5.89 -13.42 -9.80
C TYR A 136 6.76 -13.58 -8.55
N ASN A 137 7.71 -14.51 -8.54
CA ASN A 137 8.64 -14.66 -7.44
C ASN A 137 9.64 -13.49 -7.41
N THR A 138 9.39 -12.55 -6.51
CA THR A 138 10.28 -11.41 -6.23
C THR A 138 11.22 -11.67 -5.06
N ASP A 139 11.10 -12.81 -4.39
CA ASP A 139 12.09 -13.25 -3.41
C ASP A 139 13.38 -13.45 -4.19
N GLY A 140 14.46 -12.75 -3.83
CA GLY A 140 15.74 -12.81 -4.55
C GLY A 140 16.21 -14.24 -4.81
N PRO A 141 17.25 -14.44 -5.64
CA PRO A 141 17.68 -15.77 -6.06
C PRO A 141 17.84 -16.65 -4.83
N SER A 142 17.03 -17.69 -4.75
CA SER A 142 17.16 -18.72 -3.73
C SER A 142 18.59 -19.24 -3.79
N LEU A 143 19.37 -19.05 -2.71
CA LEU A 143 20.69 -19.64 -2.52
C LEU A 143 20.64 -21.18 -2.44
N ALA A 144 19.60 -21.80 -2.95
CA ALA A 144 19.36 -23.23 -2.95
C ALA A 144 19.78 -23.94 -4.26
N ALA A 145 20.60 -23.32 -5.09
CA ALA A 145 21.22 -23.98 -6.26
C ALA A 145 22.73 -24.10 -6.07
N GLY A 146 23.15 -24.83 -5.05
CA GLY A 146 24.56 -25.05 -4.76
C GLY A 146 24.80 -26.31 -3.95
N THR A 147 24.43 -27.46 -4.51
CA THR A 147 25.08 -28.75 -4.21
C THR A 147 24.86 -29.69 -5.38
N ALA A 148 25.77 -29.69 -6.29
CA ALA A 148 26.10 -30.85 -7.12
C ALA A 148 27.54 -31.26 -6.79
#